data_68a587db57bacd480b43844b8382e710
#
_entry.id   68a587db57bacd480b43844b8382e710
#
_cell.length_a   1.000
_cell.length_b   1.000
_cell.length_c   1.000
_cell.angle_alpha   90.00
_cell.angle_beta   90.00
_cell.angle_gamma   90.00
#
_symmetry.space_group_name_H-M   'P 1'
#
loop_
_entity.id
_entity.type
_entity.pdbx_description
1 polymer ?
#
loop_
_entity_poly.entity_id
_entity_poly.type
_entity_poly.pdbx_seq_one_letter_code
_entity_poly.pdbx_strand_id
1 'polypeptide(L)'
;MIIYNVTINIENSVHDEWLTWMETHIIKVLDTGKFTSGKLTEVLVEEEMGGKTYSVQYASNSREDLDHYYKYEADKLQRESLKKFGDKMVTFRTELKLIKKFFPTNTKN
;
A
#
# COMPACT_ATOMS: atom_id res chain seq x y z
N MET A 1 1.82 12.46 11.08
CA MET A 1 1.75 11.67 9.83
C MET A 1 1.35 10.24 10.16
N ILE A 2 0.42 9.72 9.40
CA ILE A 2 -0.02 8.34 9.51
C ILE A 2 0.34 7.62 8.22
N ILE A 3 0.90 6.43 8.33
CA ILE A 3 1.20 5.58 7.18
C ILE A 3 0.10 4.53 7.07
N TYR A 4 -0.64 4.56 5.98
CA TYR A 4 -1.61 3.53 5.65
C TYR A 4 -0.87 2.44 4.88
N ASN A 5 -0.70 1.29 5.51
CA ASN A 5 0.08 0.19 4.94
C ASN A 5 -0.86 -0.91 4.47
N VAL A 6 -0.70 -1.31 3.22
CA VAL A 6 -1.45 -2.42 2.62
C VAL A 6 -0.44 -3.51 2.27
N THR A 7 -0.52 -4.65 2.97
CA THR A 7 0.33 -5.81 2.69
C THR A 7 -0.46 -6.78 1.80
N ILE A 8 0.11 -7.16 0.68
CA ILE A 8 -0.57 -7.97 -0.34
C ILE A 8 0.30 -9.17 -0.70
N ASN A 9 -0.25 -10.37 -0.54
CA ASN A 9 0.33 -11.56 -1.17
C ASN A 9 -0.42 -11.81 -2.46
N ILE A 10 0.30 -11.86 -3.57
CA ILE A 10 -0.26 -12.06 -4.90
C ILE A 10 0.23 -13.39 -5.48
N GLU A 11 -0.68 -14.16 -6.03
CA GLU A 11 -0.39 -15.45 -6.65
C GLU A 11 0.51 -15.27 -7.89
N ASN A 12 1.46 -16.19 -8.06
CA ASN A 12 2.44 -16.10 -9.15
C ASN A 12 1.80 -16.06 -10.54
N SER A 13 0.67 -16.71 -10.72
CA SER A 13 -0.02 -16.79 -12.01
C SER A 13 -0.45 -15.44 -12.55
N VAL A 14 -0.67 -14.45 -11.68
CA VAL A 14 -1.13 -13.11 -12.06
C VAL A 14 -0.17 -12.01 -11.61
N HIS A 15 1.00 -12.40 -11.12
CA HIS A 15 1.96 -11.47 -10.52
C HIS A 15 2.34 -10.31 -11.44
N ASP A 16 2.75 -10.60 -12.67
CA ASP A 16 3.25 -9.55 -13.57
C ASP A 16 2.13 -8.61 -13.99
N GLU A 17 0.95 -9.14 -14.24
CA GLU A 17 -0.23 -8.35 -14.57
C GLU A 17 -0.62 -7.45 -13.38
N TRP A 18 -0.59 -8.01 -12.17
CA TRP A 18 -0.90 -7.28 -10.95
C TRP A 18 0.08 -6.13 -10.71
N LEU A 19 1.37 -6.39 -10.89
CA LEU A 19 2.41 -5.39 -10.65
C LEU A 19 2.25 -4.19 -11.58
N THR A 20 1.96 -4.44 -12.85
CA THR A 20 1.69 -3.38 -13.83
C THR A 20 0.40 -2.62 -13.48
N TRP A 21 -0.65 -3.33 -13.10
CA TRP A 21 -1.92 -2.73 -12.72
C TRP A 21 -1.80 -1.85 -11.48
N MET A 22 -0.96 -2.26 -10.52
CA MET A 22 -0.76 -1.49 -9.28
C MET A 22 -0.16 -0.11 -9.51
N GLU A 23 0.66 0.08 -10.52
CA GLU A 23 1.21 1.39 -10.84
C GLU A 23 0.09 2.41 -11.09
N THR A 24 -0.92 2.03 -11.86
CA THR A 24 -2.08 2.88 -12.11
C THR A 24 -2.98 3.00 -10.88
N HIS A 25 -3.18 1.90 -10.17
CA HIS A 25 -4.03 1.88 -8.97
C HIS A 25 -3.49 2.80 -7.88
N ILE A 26 -2.18 2.75 -7.62
CA ILE A 26 -1.55 3.62 -6.62
C ILE A 26 -1.75 5.09 -6.98
N ILE A 27 -1.59 5.45 -8.25
CA ILE A 27 -1.84 6.83 -8.70
C ILE A 27 -3.29 7.23 -8.44
N LYS A 28 -4.26 6.35 -8.70
CA LYS A 28 -5.67 6.64 -8.39
C LYS A 28 -5.88 6.90 -6.89
N VAL A 29 -5.23 6.13 -6.03
CA VAL A 29 -5.30 6.36 -4.58
C VAL A 29 -4.73 7.73 -4.23
N LEU A 30 -3.57 8.08 -4.78
CA LEU A 30 -2.94 9.37 -4.53
C LEU A 30 -3.77 10.54 -5.08
N ASP A 31 -4.44 10.33 -6.20
CA ASP A 31 -5.27 11.38 -6.83
C ASP A 31 -6.53 11.72 -6.02
N THR A 32 -6.87 10.93 -4.99
CA THR A 32 -7.92 11.32 -4.04
C THR A 32 -7.55 12.57 -3.24
N GLY A 33 -6.27 12.93 -3.21
CA GLY A 33 -5.78 14.10 -2.49
C GLY A 33 -5.60 13.91 -1.00
N LYS A 34 -5.74 12.66 -0.49
CA LYS A 34 -5.68 12.38 0.95
C LYS A 34 -4.31 11.85 1.40
N PHE A 35 -3.41 11.65 0.47
CA PHE A 35 -2.06 11.16 0.74
C PHE A 35 -1.02 12.05 0.06
N THR A 36 0.15 12.16 0.65
CA THR A 36 1.26 12.95 0.12
C THR A 36 2.23 12.13 -0.70
N SER A 37 2.25 10.83 -0.51
CA SER A 37 3.14 9.92 -1.25
C SER A 37 2.68 8.48 -1.11
N GLY A 38 3.17 7.64 -2.01
CA GLY A 38 2.99 6.19 -1.96
C GLY A 38 4.28 5.49 -2.31
N LYS A 39 4.51 4.34 -1.70
CA LYS A 39 5.67 3.49 -1.97
C LYS A 39 5.20 2.07 -2.20
N LEU A 40 5.71 1.46 -3.25
CA LEU A 40 5.49 0.04 -3.53
C LEU A 40 6.79 -0.70 -3.22
N THR A 41 6.75 -1.59 -2.25
CA THR A 41 7.94 -2.34 -1.82
C THR A 41 7.66 -3.83 -1.83
N GLU A 42 8.67 -4.61 -2.14
CA GLU A 42 8.58 -6.07 -2.05
C GLU A 42 9.07 -6.52 -0.69
N VAL A 43 8.31 -7.41 -0.04
CA VAL A 43 8.73 -8.03 1.21
C VAL A 43 9.61 -9.24 0.87
N LEU A 44 10.88 -9.17 1.26
CA LEU A 44 11.88 -10.18 0.88
C LEU A 44 11.85 -11.37 1.82
N VAL A 45 10.85 -12.24 1.64
CA VAL A 45 10.67 -13.47 2.39
C VAL A 45 10.32 -14.60 1.42
N GLU A 46 10.58 -15.85 1.82
CA GLU A 46 10.06 -17.00 1.11
C GLU A 46 8.66 -17.29 1.66
N GLU A 47 7.68 -17.33 0.75
CA GLU A 47 6.31 -17.61 1.11
C GLU A 47 6.03 -19.11 1.01
N GLU A 48 5.73 -19.77 2.13
CA GLU A 48 5.44 -21.19 2.18
C GLU A 48 4.27 -21.57 1.28
N MET A 49 3.27 -20.69 1.18
CA MET A 49 2.09 -20.89 0.35
C MET A 49 2.28 -20.43 -1.09
N GLY A 50 3.48 -19.99 -1.42
CA GLY A 50 3.78 -19.45 -2.75
C GLY A 50 3.38 -18.01 -2.92
N GLY A 51 3.55 -17.50 -4.15
CA GLY A 51 3.29 -16.09 -4.45
C GLY A 51 4.40 -15.17 -4.00
N LYS A 52 4.13 -13.88 -4.11
CA LYS A 52 5.04 -12.84 -3.63
C LYS A 52 4.29 -11.83 -2.78
N THR A 53 4.97 -11.26 -1.80
CA THR A 53 4.37 -10.32 -0.85
C THR A 53 4.93 -8.93 -1.06
N TYR A 54 4.03 -7.96 -1.07
CA TYR A 54 4.35 -6.55 -1.25
C TYR A 54 3.76 -5.73 -0.10
N SER A 55 4.42 -4.62 0.21
CA SER A 55 3.91 -3.62 1.14
C SER A 55 3.76 -2.32 0.37
N VAL A 56 2.54 -1.78 0.34
CA VAL A 56 2.26 -0.49 -0.26
C VAL A 56 1.97 0.47 0.89
N GLN A 57 2.75 1.54 0.97
CA GLN A 57 2.64 2.49 2.07
C GLN A 57 2.24 3.86 1.54
N TYR A 58 1.11 4.36 2.04
CA TYR A 58 0.59 5.68 1.69
C TYR A 58 0.75 6.60 2.91
N ALA A 59 1.38 7.74 2.71
CA ALA A 59 1.59 8.71 3.79
C ALA A 59 0.45 9.73 3.81
N SER A 60 -0.25 9.82 4.94
CA SER A 60 -1.30 10.81 5.16
C SER A 60 -0.86 11.84 6.20
N ASN A 61 -1.16 13.11 5.97
CA ASN A 61 -0.78 14.18 6.89
C ASN A 61 -1.56 14.16 8.21
N SER A 62 -2.77 13.61 8.22
CA SER A 62 -3.64 13.67 9.38
C SER A 62 -4.59 12.50 9.48
N ARG A 63 -5.07 12.23 10.70
CA ARG A 63 -6.16 11.29 10.96
C ARG A 63 -7.40 11.64 10.14
N GLU A 64 -7.70 12.92 10.07
CA GLU A 64 -8.88 13.42 9.36
C GLU A 64 -8.85 13.08 7.88
N ASP A 65 -7.72 13.28 7.21
CA ASP A 65 -7.56 12.94 5.80
C ASP A 65 -7.72 11.44 5.57
N LEU A 66 -7.12 10.62 6.42
CA LEU A 66 -7.22 9.17 6.29
C LEU A 66 -8.65 8.69 6.52
N ASP A 67 -9.33 9.23 7.53
CA ASP A 67 -10.73 8.87 7.80
C ASP A 67 -11.64 9.28 6.64
N HIS A 68 -11.38 10.43 6.01
CA HIS A 68 -12.11 10.87 4.83
C HIS A 68 -11.90 9.90 3.66
N TYR A 69 -10.66 9.45 3.47
CA TYR A 69 -10.35 8.45 2.45
C TYR A 69 -11.17 7.17 2.68
N TYR A 70 -11.17 6.65 3.92
CA TYR A 70 -11.94 5.45 4.24
C TYR A 70 -13.43 5.63 3.96
N LYS A 71 -13.98 6.79 4.30
CA LYS A 71 -15.41 7.03 4.20
C LYS A 71 -15.88 7.20 2.75
N TYR A 72 -15.10 7.87 1.91
CA TYR A 72 -15.57 8.31 0.60
C TYR A 72 -14.87 7.67 -0.59
N GLU A 73 -13.67 7.12 -0.41
CA GLU A 73 -12.84 6.71 -1.54
C GLU A 73 -12.44 5.23 -1.52
N ALA A 74 -12.14 4.70 -0.34
CA ALA A 74 -11.51 3.39 -0.20
C ALA A 74 -12.34 2.26 -0.80
N ASP A 75 -13.64 2.26 -0.55
CA ASP A 75 -14.52 1.16 -0.95
C ASP A 75 -14.52 0.95 -2.46
N LYS A 76 -14.62 2.01 -3.23
CA LYS A 76 -14.60 1.94 -4.69
C LYS A 76 -13.27 1.38 -5.20
N LEU A 77 -12.16 1.89 -4.68
CA LEU A 77 -10.83 1.49 -5.10
C LEU A 77 -10.51 0.04 -4.72
N GLN A 78 -10.95 -0.38 -3.54
CA GLN A 78 -10.80 -1.77 -3.09
C GLN A 78 -11.63 -2.73 -3.93
N ARG A 79 -12.83 -2.33 -4.33
CA ARG A 79 -13.68 -3.15 -5.21
C ARG A 79 -13.03 -3.37 -6.58
N GLU A 80 -12.39 -2.37 -7.14
CA GLU A 80 -11.68 -2.52 -8.41
C GLU A 80 -10.61 -3.61 -8.32
N SER A 81 -9.84 -3.61 -7.24
CA SER A 81 -8.81 -4.60 -6.96
C SER A 81 -9.41 -6.01 -6.78
N LEU A 82 -10.45 -6.11 -5.94
CA LEU A 82 -11.12 -7.38 -5.67
C LEU A 82 -11.77 -7.96 -6.93
N LYS A 83 -12.36 -7.13 -7.76
CA LYS A 83 -12.99 -7.57 -9.00
C LYS A 83 -11.98 -8.20 -9.96
N LYS A 84 -10.77 -7.66 -9.99
CA LYS A 84 -9.75 -8.12 -10.94
C LYS A 84 -8.93 -9.30 -10.41
N PHE A 85 -8.57 -9.28 -9.11
CA PHE A 85 -7.61 -10.24 -8.55
C PHE A 85 -8.13 -10.98 -7.30
N GLY A 86 -9.39 -10.83 -6.94
CA GLY A 86 -9.92 -11.19 -5.63
C GLY A 86 -9.53 -12.54 -5.06
N ASP A 87 -9.66 -13.62 -5.87
CA ASP A 87 -9.35 -14.98 -5.43
C ASP A 87 -7.86 -15.34 -5.59
N LYS A 88 -7.05 -14.42 -6.16
CA LYS A 88 -5.62 -14.59 -6.38
C LYS A 88 -4.78 -13.75 -5.41
N MET A 89 -5.39 -13.11 -4.45
CA MET A 89 -4.76 -12.10 -3.62
C MET A 89 -5.25 -12.19 -2.18
N VAL A 90 -4.31 -12.05 -1.23
CA VAL A 90 -4.62 -11.91 0.19
C VAL A 90 -4.10 -10.55 0.64
N THR A 91 -4.93 -9.77 1.32
CA THR A 91 -4.62 -8.40 1.68
C THR A 91 -4.82 -8.15 3.17
N PHE A 92 -3.85 -7.49 3.81
CA PHE A 92 -3.92 -7.01 5.17
C PHE A 92 -3.65 -5.52 5.19
N ARG A 93 -4.38 -4.79 6.04
CA ARG A 93 -4.24 -3.35 6.19
C ARG A 93 -3.89 -2.99 7.62
N THR A 94 -2.90 -2.11 7.77
CA THR A 94 -2.48 -1.60 9.08
C THR A 94 -2.23 -0.11 8.98
N GLU A 95 -2.30 0.55 10.12
CA GLU A 95 -1.95 1.97 10.23
C GLU A 95 -0.71 2.09 11.10
N LEU A 96 0.23 2.92 10.66
CA LEU A 96 1.46 3.20 11.38
C LEU A 96 1.50 4.69 11.67
N LYS A 97 1.67 5.06 12.93
CA LYS A 97 1.86 6.46 13.29
C LYS A 97 3.33 6.77 13.33
N LEU A 98 3.76 7.74 12.54
CA LEU A 98 5.14 8.21 12.61
C LEU A 98 5.33 8.98 13.92
N ILE A 99 6.14 8.44 14.81
CA ILE A 99 6.46 9.10 16.09
C ILE A 99 7.60 10.07 15.89
N LYS A 100 8.70 9.58 15.33
CA LYS A 100 9.87 10.42 15.13
C LYS A 100 10.82 9.75 14.13
N LYS A 101 11.38 10.56 13.26
CA LYS A 101 12.41 10.12 12.33
C LYS A 101 13.79 10.45 12.92
N PHE A 102 14.71 9.50 12.86
CA PHE A 102 16.05 9.64 13.39
C PHE A 102 17.06 9.65 12.25
N PHE A 103 18.15 10.36 12.46
CA PHE A 103 19.28 10.42 11.53
C PHE A 103 20.55 10.08 12.29
N PRO A 104 21.58 9.50 11.65
CA PRO A 104 22.88 9.30 12.29
C PRO A 104 23.43 10.63 12.80
N THR A 105 24.09 10.59 13.94
CA THR A 105 24.70 11.80 14.51
C THR A 105 25.90 12.26 13.71
N ASN A 106 26.58 11.33 13.03
CA ASN A 106 27.71 11.63 12.15
C ASN A 106 27.28 11.33 10.72
N THR A 107 26.73 12.33 10.05
CA THR A 107 26.26 12.21 8.65
C THR A 107 27.25 12.77 7.65
N LYS A 108 28.40 13.19 8.13
CA LYS A 108 29.45 13.76 7.29
C LYS A 108 30.10 12.68 6.43
N ASN A 109 30.32 12.97 5.19
CA ASN A 109 31.00 12.07 4.27
C ASN A 109 31.83 12.84 3.28
#